data_4dba08659f959427b098608269194712
#
_entry.id   4dba08659f959427b098608269194712
#
_cell.length_a   1.000
_cell.length_b   1.000
_cell.length_c   1.000
_cell.angle_alpha   90.00
_cell.angle_beta   90.00
_cell.angle_gamma   90.00
#
_symmetry.space_group_name_H-M   'P 1'
#
loop_
_entity.id
_entity.type
_entity.pdbx_description
1 polymer ?
#
loop_
_entity_poly.entity_id
_entity_poly.type
_entity_poly.pdbx_seq_one_letter_code
_entity_poly.pdbx_strand_id
1 'polypeptide(L)'
;MFYGHYDVQPVDPVELWESPPFEATIRDGEIYARGSADDKGQVFMHFKAIEAHLKKTGKLPVNMKIILEGEEEVGSANLDDFIKAHQSELSAD
;
A
#
# COMPACT_ATOMS: atom_id res chain seq x y z
N MET A 1 -6.07 -9.92 -8.72
CA MET A 1 -6.36 -8.79 -7.80
C MET A 1 -5.11 -8.42 -7.02
N PHE A 2 -4.97 -7.16 -6.61
CA PHE A 2 -3.89 -6.67 -5.74
C PHE A 2 -4.52 -6.02 -4.51
N TYR A 3 -3.92 -6.27 -3.35
CA TYR A 3 -4.35 -5.72 -2.06
C TYR A 3 -3.16 -5.05 -1.38
N GLY A 4 -3.42 -3.99 -0.62
CA GLY A 4 -2.46 -3.30 0.22
C GLY A 4 -3.15 -2.39 1.22
N HIS A 5 -2.37 -1.76 2.11
CA HIS A 5 -2.91 -0.83 3.10
C HIS A 5 -2.12 0.48 3.14
N TYR A 6 -2.74 1.52 3.66
CA TYR A 6 -2.13 2.86 3.76
C TYR A 6 -2.05 3.39 5.19
N ASP A 7 -2.69 2.73 6.14
CA ASP A 7 -2.49 3.02 7.56
C ASP A 7 -1.13 2.53 8.04
N VAL A 8 -0.74 2.94 9.22
CA VAL A 8 0.59 2.68 9.74
C VAL A 8 0.54 2.49 11.26
N GLN A 9 1.46 1.70 11.80
CA GLN A 9 1.65 1.55 13.24
C GLN A 9 2.02 2.89 13.90
N PRO A 10 1.69 3.05 15.19
CA PRO A 10 2.20 4.15 16.01
C PRO A 10 3.72 4.26 15.92
N VAL A 11 4.23 5.45 16.17
CA VAL A 11 5.68 5.74 16.10
C VAL A 11 6.38 5.68 17.44
N ASP A 12 5.64 5.40 18.49
CA ASP A 12 6.19 5.37 19.86
C ASP A 12 7.15 4.18 20.08
N PRO A 13 8.26 4.38 20.79
CA PRO A 13 8.71 5.67 21.36
C PRO A 13 9.41 6.55 20.30
N VAL A 14 8.96 7.81 20.19
CA VAL A 14 9.46 8.77 19.17
C VAL A 14 10.94 9.07 19.32
N GLU A 15 11.46 9.03 20.53
CA GLU A 15 12.88 9.31 20.83
C GLU A 15 13.86 8.27 20.27
N LEU A 16 13.38 7.12 19.79
CA LEU A 16 14.23 6.11 19.13
C LEU A 16 14.39 6.36 17.63
N TRP A 17 13.66 7.31 17.06
CA TRP A 17 13.80 7.64 15.65
C TRP A 17 14.98 8.58 15.41
N GLU A 18 15.84 8.24 14.46
CA GLU A 18 16.98 9.07 14.04
C GLU A 18 16.55 10.29 13.18
N SER A 19 15.34 10.27 12.65
CA SER A 19 14.72 11.35 11.88
C SER A 19 13.23 11.38 12.17
N PRO A 20 12.52 12.51 11.96
CA PRO A 20 11.09 12.58 12.21
C PRO A 20 10.32 11.47 11.47
N PRO A 21 9.52 10.65 12.15
CA PRO A 21 8.95 9.44 11.57
C PRO A 21 7.99 9.67 10.39
N PHE A 22 7.38 10.85 10.28
CA PHE A 22 6.47 11.20 9.18
C PHE A 22 7.09 12.16 8.15
N GLU A 23 8.40 12.39 8.23
CA GLU A 23 9.16 13.15 7.24
C GLU A 23 10.11 12.21 6.49
N ALA A 24 9.83 11.96 5.20
CA ALA A 24 10.65 11.07 4.40
C ALA A 24 12.08 11.57 4.32
N THR A 25 13.01 10.83 4.89
CA THR A 25 14.44 11.14 4.92
C THR A 25 15.21 10.16 4.05
N ILE A 26 16.01 10.66 3.12
CA ILE A 26 16.86 9.81 2.26
C ILE A 26 18.24 9.72 2.90
N ARG A 27 18.69 8.49 3.19
CA ARG A 27 20.03 8.17 3.68
C ARG A 27 20.56 6.97 2.92
N ASP A 28 21.78 7.05 2.43
CA ASP A 28 22.47 5.97 1.71
C ASP A 28 21.66 5.35 0.54
N GLY A 29 20.78 6.15 -0.09
CA GLY A 29 19.94 5.70 -1.19
C GLY A 29 18.64 5.00 -0.75
N GLU A 30 18.34 4.98 0.54
CA GLU A 30 17.12 4.42 1.13
C GLU A 30 16.22 5.49 1.71
N ILE A 31 14.91 5.25 1.75
CA ILE A 31 13.91 6.15 2.32
C ILE A 31 13.53 5.66 3.72
N TYR A 32 13.74 6.51 4.70
CA TYR A 32 13.38 6.25 6.10
C TYR A 32 12.17 7.10 6.49
N ALA A 33 11.07 6.43 6.81
CA ALA A 33 9.87 7.02 7.40
C ALA A 33 8.92 5.91 7.87
N ARG A 34 8.00 6.21 8.78
CA ARG A 34 6.92 5.28 9.13
C ARG A 34 6.02 5.05 7.90
N GLY A 35 5.76 3.78 7.57
CA GLY A 35 4.97 3.40 6.41
C GLY A 35 5.72 3.37 5.08
N SER A 36 7.03 3.69 5.04
CA SER A 36 7.81 3.61 3.79
C SER A 36 7.99 2.17 3.31
N ALA A 37 8.17 1.21 4.23
CA ALA A 37 8.32 -0.20 3.94
C ALA A 37 7.05 -1.01 4.23
N ASP A 38 6.14 -0.49 5.06
CA ASP A 38 4.93 -1.17 5.47
C ASP A 38 3.75 -0.15 5.47
N ASP A 39 2.91 -0.08 4.45
CA ASP A 39 2.96 -0.90 3.21
C ASP A 39 3.07 -0.02 1.95
N LYS A 40 3.30 1.31 2.13
CA LYS A 40 3.30 2.27 1.01
C LYS A 40 4.37 1.98 -0.05
N GLY A 41 5.52 1.41 0.36
CA GLY A 41 6.58 1.03 -0.56
C GLY A 41 6.13 -0.09 -1.50
N GLN A 42 5.53 -1.15 -0.99
CA GLN A 42 5.02 -2.29 -1.75
C GLN A 42 3.86 -1.87 -2.64
N VAL A 43 2.90 -1.12 -2.09
CA VAL A 43 1.80 -0.53 -2.87
C VAL A 43 2.34 0.30 -4.03
N PHE A 44 3.32 1.16 -3.77
CA PHE A 44 3.94 2.00 -4.79
C PHE A 44 4.62 1.20 -5.90
N MET A 45 5.33 0.10 -5.57
CA MET A 45 5.95 -0.77 -6.58
C MET A 45 4.93 -1.32 -7.57
N HIS A 46 3.76 -1.77 -7.10
CA HIS A 46 2.69 -2.25 -7.96
C HIS A 46 2.16 -1.17 -8.89
N PHE A 47 1.92 0.04 -8.36
CA PHE A 47 1.49 1.17 -9.20
C PHE A 47 2.55 1.54 -10.24
N LYS A 48 3.84 1.52 -9.88
CA LYS A 48 4.92 1.80 -10.84
C LYS A 48 5.05 0.71 -11.91
N ALA A 49 4.80 -0.54 -11.57
CA ALA A 49 4.75 -1.62 -12.56
C ALA A 49 3.59 -1.44 -13.55
N ILE A 50 2.40 -1.10 -13.05
CA ILE A 50 1.22 -0.79 -13.88
C ILE A 50 1.52 0.42 -14.79
N GLU A 51 2.05 1.50 -14.23
CA GLU A 51 2.44 2.70 -14.98
C GLU A 51 3.42 2.38 -16.12
N ALA A 52 4.46 1.58 -15.82
CA ALA A 52 5.46 1.17 -16.81
C ALA A 52 4.83 0.38 -17.96
N HIS A 53 3.94 -0.56 -17.65
CA HIS A 53 3.19 -1.30 -18.66
C HIS A 53 2.35 -0.39 -19.55
N LEU A 54 1.56 0.49 -18.94
CA LEU A 54 0.70 1.43 -19.66
C LEU A 54 1.52 2.37 -20.56
N LYS A 55 2.63 2.91 -20.05
CA LYS A 55 3.53 3.76 -20.84
C LYS A 55 4.15 3.03 -22.04
N LYS A 56 4.48 1.74 -21.87
CA LYS A 56 5.14 0.95 -22.91
C LYS A 56 4.16 0.42 -23.97
N THR A 57 2.97 0.00 -23.58
CA THR A 57 2.07 -0.77 -24.45
C THR A 57 0.69 -0.12 -24.64
N GLY A 58 0.39 0.94 -23.90
CA GLY A 58 -0.92 1.61 -23.90
C GLY A 58 -2.04 0.82 -23.19
N LYS A 59 -1.76 -0.40 -22.72
CA LYS A 59 -2.76 -1.26 -22.08
C LYS A 59 -2.10 -2.24 -21.10
N LEU A 60 -2.90 -2.77 -20.17
CA LEU A 60 -2.48 -3.89 -19.34
C LEU A 60 -2.84 -5.23 -20.03
N PRO A 61 -2.06 -6.29 -19.81
CA PRO A 61 -2.36 -7.63 -20.35
C PRO A 61 -3.55 -8.31 -19.67
N VAL A 62 -3.94 -7.83 -18.49
CA VAL A 62 -5.04 -8.34 -17.66
C VAL A 62 -5.85 -7.19 -17.08
N ASN A 63 -7.09 -7.47 -16.69
CA ASN A 63 -7.84 -6.53 -15.88
C ASN A 63 -7.28 -6.52 -14.45
N MET A 64 -7.13 -5.32 -13.90
CA MET A 64 -6.62 -5.15 -12.54
C MET A 64 -7.71 -4.64 -11.62
N LYS A 65 -7.84 -5.27 -10.45
CA LYS A 65 -8.64 -4.77 -9.34
C LYS A 65 -7.69 -4.50 -8.18
N ILE A 66 -7.87 -3.37 -7.52
CA ILE A 66 -7.02 -2.93 -6.43
C ILE A 66 -7.91 -2.62 -5.23
N ILE A 67 -7.58 -3.21 -4.09
CA ILE A 67 -8.19 -2.91 -2.80
C ILE A 67 -7.10 -2.25 -1.95
N LEU A 68 -7.40 -1.07 -1.42
CA LEU A 68 -6.56 -0.39 -0.45
C LEU A 68 -7.39 -0.11 0.79
N GLU A 69 -6.92 -0.56 1.95
CA GLU A 69 -7.59 -0.32 3.23
C GLU A 69 -6.78 0.60 4.16
N GLY A 70 -7.42 1.05 5.20
CA GLY A 70 -6.85 1.93 6.22
C GLY A 70 -7.01 1.39 7.65
N GLU A 71 -7.19 0.09 7.84
CA GLU A 71 -7.39 -0.56 9.14
C GLU A 71 -6.56 -1.84 9.31
N GLU A 72 -5.60 -2.12 8.42
CA GLU A 72 -4.80 -3.35 8.47
C GLU A 72 -4.07 -3.46 9.80
N GLU A 73 -3.45 -2.38 10.22
CA GLU A 73 -2.62 -2.30 11.43
C GLU A 73 -3.41 -2.37 12.76
N VAL A 74 -4.73 -2.38 12.65
CA VAL A 74 -5.64 -2.55 13.79
C VAL A 74 -6.60 -3.73 13.61
N GLY A 75 -6.33 -4.60 12.61
CA GLY A 75 -7.01 -5.88 12.42
C GLY A 75 -8.19 -5.85 11.44
N SER A 76 -8.29 -4.86 10.55
CA SER A 76 -9.20 -4.83 9.40
C SER A 76 -10.67 -5.12 9.74
N ALA A 77 -11.17 -4.52 10.82
CA ALA A 77 -12.49 -4.86 11.37
C ALA A 77 -13.66 -4.75 10.38
N ASN A 78 -13.55 -3.85 9.39
CA ASN A 78 -14.60 -3.61 8.39
C ASN A 78 -14.33 -4.29 7.04
N LEU A 79 -13.15 -4.87 6.81
CA LEU A 79 -12.76 -5.43 5.51
C LEU A 79 -13.63 -6.63 5.11
N ASP A 80 -13.93 -7.53 6.04
CA ASP A 80 -14.72 -8.72 5.76
C ASP A 80 -16.15 -8.38 5.30
N ASP A 81 -16.79 -7.44 5.95
CA ASP A 81 -18.13 -6.97 5.58
C ASP A 81 -18.11 -6.23 4.24
N PHE A 82 -17.08 -5.43 3.99
CA PHE A 82 -16.87 -4.81 2.68
C PHE A 82 -16.72 -5.83 1.56
N ILE A 83 -15.89 -6.85 1.76
CA ILE A 83 -15.68 -7.91 0.77
C ILE A 83 -17.00 -8.66 0.50
N LYS A 84 -17.75 -8.99 1.54
CA LYS A 84 -19.06 -9.68 1.39
C LYS A 84 -20.07 -8.83 0.61
N ALA A 85 -20.12 -7.53 0.88
CA ALA A 85 -21.02 -6.62 0.20
C ALA A 85 -20.66 -6.41 -1.28
N HIS A 86 -19.40 -6.57 -1.66
CA HIS A 86 -18.86 -6.28 -2.99
C HIS A 86 -18.33 -7.53 -3.73
N GLN A 87 -18.75 -8.74 -3.35
CA GLN A 87 -18.23 -9.99 -3.91
C GLN A 87 -18.24 -10.04 -5.45
N SER A 88 -19.31 -9.59 -6.08
CA SER A 88 -19.42 -9.61 -7.55
C SER A 88 -18.43 -8.65 -8.22
N GLU A 89 -18.17 -7.51 -7.59
CA GLU A 89 -17.22 -6.51 -8.09
C GLU A 89 -15.76 -6.95 -7.86
N LEU A 90 -15.51 -7.67 -6.76
CA LEU A 90 -14.19 -8.12 -6.34
C LEU A 90 -13.78 -9.48 -6.92
N SER A 91 -14.72 -10.22 -7.53
CA SER A 91 -14.39 -11.51 -8.14
C SER A 91 -13.22 -11.37 -9.12
N ALA A 92 -12.17 -12.16 -8.94
CA ALA A 92 -10.95 -12.18 -9.73
C ALA A 92 -10.34 -13.59 -9.73
N ASP A 93 -9.55 -13.91 -10.77
CA ASP A 93 -8.77 -15.15 -10.87
C ASP A 93 -7.55 -15.12 -9.93
#